data_fb6cc57dd71e8f30343b86568d1bcf5c
#
_entry.id   fb6cc57dd71e8f30343b86568d1bcf5c
#
_cell.length_a   1.000
_cell.length_b   1.000
_cell.length_c   1.000
_cell.angle_alpha   90.00
_cell.angle_beta   90.00
_cell.angle_gamma   90.00
#
_symmetry.space_group_name_H-M   'P 1'
#
loop_
_entity.id
_entity.type
_entity.pdbx_description
1 polymer ?
#
loop_
_entity_poly.entity_id
_entity_poly.type
_entity_poly.pdbx_seq_one_letter_code
_entity_poly.pdbx_strand_id
1 'polypeptide(L)'
;MREFLDRAQAAVGDDGRLPLGAMTEWDVFPFEREGLRARALTDYANPEPDRRKAPADCKTCAALDRADLVLHGGERLAVIRPGGCNLPFVANIVSRAHEPLDELDDDGHVELGRLIGRTYAALRALEGIGNVHVSKWENGTGHLSVTLLARPLGVLQLRGSNLAAWADMLPPTPAEELDARAAKVRAALAAR
;
A
#
# COMPACT_ATOMS: atom_id res chain seq x y z
N MET A 1 -11.04 -24.95 2.15
CA MET A 1 -10.38 -24.15 1.11
C MET A 1 -10.67 -24.70 -0.29
N ARG A 2 -10.60 -26.02 -0.50
CA ARG A 2 -10.98 -26.64 -1.80
C ARG A 2 -12.39 -26.25 -2.26
N GLU A 3 -13.36 -26.34 -1.39
CA GLU A 3 -14.74 -25.93 -1.67
C GLU A 3 -14.91 -24.47 -2.14
N PHE A 4 -14.05 -23.56 -1.68
CA PHE A 4 -14.04 -22.19 -2.18
C PHE A 4 -13.63 -22.13 -3.65
N LEU A 5 -12.53 -22.79 -4.00
CA LEU A 5 -12.07 -22.86 -5.38
C LEU A 5 -13.10 -23.54 -6.30
N ASP A 6 -13.71 -24.65 -5.83
CA ASP A 6 -14.75 -25.36 -6.60
C ASP A 6 -15.96 -24.47 -6.89
N ARG A 7 -16.39 -23.62 -5.91
CA ARG A 7 -17.46 -22.63 -6.16
C ARG A 7 -17.02 -21.55 -7.14
N ALA A 8 -15.78 -21.08 -7.05
CA ALA A 8 -15.26 -20.09 -8.00
C ALA A 8 -15.15 -20.66 -9.41
N GLN A 9 -14.70 -21.89 -9.54
CA GLN A 9 -14.59 -22.60 -10.82
C GLN A 9 -15.97 -22.91 -11.42
N ALA A 10 -16.99 -23.20 -10.60
CA ALA A 10 -18.36 -23.39 -11.06
C ALA A 10 -19.01 -22.09 -11.61
N ALA A 11 -18.45 -20.94 -11.31
CA ALA A 11 -18.92 -19.64 -11.80
C ALA A 11 -18.18 -19.14 -13.06
N VAL A 12 -17.23 -19.90 -13.60
CA VAL A 12 -16.56 -19.52 -14.85
C VAL A 12 -17.46 -19.75 -16.06
N GLY A 13 -17.31 -18.91 -17.07
CA GLY A 13 -17.96 -19.09 -18.36
C GLY A 13 -17.31 -20.17 -19.23
N ASP A 14 -17.83 -20.34 -20.43
CA ASP A 14 -17.36 -21.35 -21.40
C ASP A 14 -15.88 -21.14 -21.79
N ASP A 15 -15.35 -19.94 -21.64
CA ASP A 15 -13.95 -19.60 -21.89
C ASP A 15 -13.02 -19.91 -20.70
N GLY A 16 -13.53 -20.53 -19.63
CA GLY A 16 -12.78 -20.87 -18.42
C GLY A 16 -12.42 -19.67 -17.53
N ARG A 17 -13.12 -18.55 -17.67
CA ARG A 17 -12.85 -17.30 -16.94
C ARG A 17 -14.04 -16.84 -16.13
N LEU A 18 -13.77 -16.17 -15.01
CA LEU A 18 -14.82 -15.50 -14.27
C LEU A 18 -15.38 -14.31 -15.07
N PRO A 19 -16.67 -14.02 -14.96
CA PRO A 19 -17.24 -12.81 -15.53
C PRO A 19 -16.60 -11.58 -14.88
N LEU A 20 -16.51 -10.48 -15.64
CA LEU A 20 -16.09 -9.19 -15.07
C LEU A 20 -17.15 -8.75 -14.05
N GLY A 21 -16.70 -8.41 -12.86
CA GLY A 21 -17.58 -7.91 -11.80
C GLY A 21 -18.01 -6.46 -12.04
N ALA A 22 -18.88 -5.96 -11.16
CA ALA A 22 -19.39 -4.59 -11.21
C ALA A 22 -18.32 -3.50 -11.14
N MET A 23 -17.09 -3.83 -10.70
CA MET A 23 -15.98 -2.87 -10.60
C MET A 23 -15.66 -2.21 -11.96
N THR A 24 -15.86 -2.90 -13.07
CA THR A 24 -15.62 -2.37 -14.42
C THR A 24 -16.63 -1.30 -14.84
N GLU A 25 -17.73 -1.15 -14.10
CA GLU A 25 -18.75 -0.11 -14.31
C GLU A 25 -18.48 1.15 -13.47
N TRP A 26 -17.48 1.13 -12.60
CA TRP A 26 -17.19 2.26 -11.72
C TRP A 26 -16.37 3.31 -12.45
N ASP A 27 -16.77 4.58 -12.33
CA ASP A 27 -16.04 5.74 -12.90
C ASP A 27 -14.59 5.83 -12.45
N VAL A 28 -14.24 5.17 -11.36
CA VAL A 28 -12.89 5.11 -10.79
C VAL A 28 -12.07 3.93 -11.31
N PHE A 29 -12.66 3.04 -12.11
CA PHE A 29 -11.94 1.93 -12.69
C PHE A 29 -10.96 2.43 -13.76
N PRO A 30 -9.68 2.00 -13.74
CA PRO A 30 -8.63 2.61 -14.57
C PRO A 30 -8.60 2.13 -16.02
N PHE A 31 -9.44 1.16 -16.39
CA PHE A 31 -9.45 0.57 -17.73
C PHE A 31 -10.86 0.61 -18.31
N GLU A 32 -10.96 0.75 -19.62
CA GLU A 32 -12.23 0.57 -20.30
C GLU A 32 -12.63 -0.91 -20.31
N ARG A 33 -13.93 -1.18 -20.22
CA ARG A 33 -14.46 -2.55 -20.16
C ARG A 33 -14.23 -3.33 -21.46
N GLU A 34 -14.28 -2.64 -22.58
CA GLU A 34 -14.12 -3.27 -23.90
C GLU A 34 -12.73 -3.90 -24.03
N GLY A 35 -12.70 -5.17 -24.34
CA GLY A 35 -11.44 -5.93 -24.48
C GLY A 35 -10.84 -6.44 -23.18
N LEU A 36 -11.36 -6.04 -22.00
CA LEU A 36 -10.91 -6.62 -20.72
C LEU A 36 -11.35 -8.09 -20.61
N ARG A 37 -10.47 -8.90 -20.10
CA ARG A 37 -10.74 -10.30 -19.78
C ARG A 37 -10.13 -10.67 -18.43
N ALA A 38 -10.92 -11.31 -17.56
CA ALA A 38 -10.37 -11.91 -16.34
C ALA A 38 -9.35 -13.01 -16.72
N ARG A 39 -8.29 -13.14 -15.94
CA ARG A 39 -7.38 -14.30 -16.06
C ARG A 39 -8.08 -15.53 -15.50
N ALA A 40 -7.83 -16.69 -16.11
CA ALA A 40 -8.26 -17.96 -15.53
C ALA A 40 -7.64 -18.14 -14.14
N LEU A 41 -8.41 -18.68 -13.21
CA LEU A 41 -7.87 -19.08 -11.91
C LEU A 41 -6.95 -20.28 -12.11
N THR A 42 -5.81 -20.25 -11.44
CA THR A 42 -4.91 -21.40 -11.32
C THR A 42 -5.45 -22.38 -10.28
N ASP A 43 -5.01 -23.62 -10.35
CA ASP A 43 -5.37 -24.59 -9.32
C ASP A 43 -4.77 -24.21 -7.95
N TYR A 44 -5.30 -24.83 -6.93
CA TYR A 44 -4.90 -24.69 -5.55
C TYR A 44 -3.45 -25.12 -5.33
N ALA A 45 -2.64 -24.20 -4.83
CA ALA A 45 -1.25 -24.52 -4.43
C ALA A 45 -1.21 -25.08 -3.00
N ASN A 46 -0.64 -26.27 -2.83
CA ASN A 46 -0.47 -26.93 -1.54
C ASN A 46 0.88 -27.69 -1.49
N PRO A 47 1.82 -27.24 -0.65
CA PRO A 47 1.73 -26.06 0.22
C PRO A 47 1.79 -24.74 -0.56
N GLU A 48 1.26 -23.66 0.02
CA GLU A 48 1.48 -22.31 -0.50
C GLU A 48 2.97 -21.97 -0.38
N PRO A 49 3.60 -21.43 -1.44
CA PRO A 49 5.01 -21.06 -1.39
C PRO A 49 5.29 -20.02 -0.31
N ASP A 50 6.28 -20.29 0.54
CA ASP A 50 6.76 -19.29 1.51
C ASP A 50 7.43 -18.12 0.78
N ARG A 51 6.94 -16.92 1.03
CA ARG A 51 7.45 -15.67 0.42
C ARG A 51 8.26 -14.83 1.39
N ARG A 52 8.42 -15.29 2.64
CA ARG A 52 9.20 -14.54 3.63
C ARG A 52 10.62 -14.34 3.14
N LYS A 53 11.14 -13.16 3.45
CA LYS A 53 12.50 -12.76 3.10
C LYS A 53 13.35 -12.73 4.37
N ALA A 54 14.61 -13.08 4.24
CA ALA A 54 15.56 -12.80 5.31
C ALA A 54 15.75 -11.26 5.45
N PRO A 55 16.09 -10.74 6.65
CA PRO A 55 16.33 -9.31 6.83
C PRO A 55 17.31 -8.71 5.83
N ALA A 56 18.36 -9.43 5.45
CA ALA A 56 19.36 -9.01 4.47
C ALA A 56 18.79 -8.81 3.05
N ASP A 57 17.72 -9.55 2.70
CA ASP A 57 17.07 -9.47 1.38
C ASP A 57 15.78 -8.62 1.41
N CYS A 58 15.47 -8.03 2.57
CA CYS A 58 14.25 -7.25 2.78
C CYS A 58 14.44 -5.80 2.39
N LYS A 59 13.66 -5.35 1.40
CA LYS A 59 13.68 -3.94 0.95
C LYS A 59 13.27 -2.95 2.03
N THR A 60 12.41 -3.36 2.97
CA THR A 60 11.99 -2.51 4.09
C THR A 60 13.12 -2.34 5.09
N CYS A 61 13.85 -3.42 5.44
CA CYS A 61 15.06 -3.32 6.26
C CYS A 61 16.09 -2.38 5.63
N ALA A 62 16.38 -2.57 4.34
CA ALA A 62 17.31 -1.71 3.61
C ALA A 62 16.85 -0.23 3.55
N ALA A 63 15.53 0.02 3.51
CA ALA A 63 15.00 1.39 3.54
C ALA A 63 15.11 2.03 4.93
N LEU A 64 15.02 1.26 6.01
CA LEU A 64 15.20 1.74 7.37
C LEU A 64 16.64 2.22 7.65
N ASP A 65 17.63 1.66 6.97
CA ASP A 65 19.05 2.06 7.08
C ASP A 65 19.32 3.38 6.31
N ARG A 66 18.37 3.86 5.53
CA ARG A 66 18.50 5.10 4.76
C ARG A 66 17.84 6.28 5.47
N ALA A 67 18.62 7.10 6.14
CA ALA A 67 18.14 8.25 6.90
C ALA A 67 17.32 9.26 6.06
N ASP A 68 17.61 9.40 4.76
CA ASP A 68 16.87 10.24 3.82
C ASP A 68 15.42 9.75 3.56
N LEU A 69 15.16 8.46 3.73
CA LEU A 69 13.84 7.87 3.59
C LEU A 69 13.03 7.85 4.89
N VAL A 70 13.69 7.89 6.06
CA VAL A 70 12.99 7.87 7.35
C VAL A 70 12.36 9.24 7.62
N LEU A 71 11.05 9.23 7.87
CA LEU A 71 10.26 10.41 8.20
C LEU A 71 10.05 10.55 9.71
N HIS A 72 9.95 9.43 10.42
CA HIS A 72 9.81 9.35 11.87
C HIS A 72 10.33 8.01 12.37
N GLY A 73 11.12 8.03 13.45
CA GLY A 73 11.60 6.83 14.13
C GLY A 73 11.01 6.74 15.53
N GLY A 74 10.12 5.78 15.76
CA GLY A 74 9.66 5.36 17.07
C GLY A 74 10.53 4.26 17.65
N GLU A 75 10.11 3.70 18.77
CA GLU A 75 10.81 2.59 19.42
C GLU A 75 10.61 1.27 18.65
N ARG A 76 9.37 0.93 18.34
CA ARG A 76 8.98 -0.29 17.62
C ARG A 76 8.69 -0.06 16.16
N LEU A 77 8.16 1.09 15.82
CA LEU A 77 7.70 1.43 14.49
C LEU A 77 8.43 2.65 13.93
N ALA A 78 8.48 2.74 12.61
CA ALA A 78 8.99 3.90 11.90
C ALA A 78 8.03 4.30 10.79
N VAL A 79 8.08 5.56 10.37
CA VAL A 79 7.45 6.03 9.13
C VAL A 79 8.55 6.28 8.13
N ILE A 80 8.47 5.62 6.99
CA ILE A 80 9.40 5.79 5.87
C ILE A 80 8.65 6.23 4.61
N ARG A 81 9.36 6.82 3.65
CA ARG A 81 8.85 7.03 2.28
C ARG A 81 9.58 6.11 1.30
N PRO A 82 8.98 5.75 0.17
CA PRO A 82 9.74 5.15 -0.92
C PRO A 82 10.72 6.16 -1.52
N GLY A 83 11.76 5.68 -2.21
CA GLY A 83 12.72 6.53 -2.90
C GLY A 83 12.14 7.34 -4.06
N GLY A 84 10.99 6.89 -4.61
CA GLY A 84 10.18 7.58 -5.60
C GLY A 84 8.75 7.06 -5.58
N CYS A 85 7.79 7.85 -6.09
CA CYS A 85 6.40 7.43 -6.27
C CYS A 85 5.73 8.26 -7.36
N ASN A 86 4.58 7.79 -7.85
CA ASN A 86 3.78 8.42 -8.90
C ASN A 86 2.53 9.10 -8.34
N LEU A 87 2.43 9.22 -7.04
CA LEU A 87 1.40 9.99 -6.34
C LEU A 87 2.01 11.21 -5.68
N PRO A 88 1.22 12.22 -5.30
CA PRO A 88 1.74 13.39 -4.58
C PRO A 88 2.64 13.02 -3.40
N PHE A 89 2.27 12.01 -2.63
CA PHE A 89 3.14 11.45 -1.58
C PHE A 89 2.69 10.05 -1.18
N VAL A 90 3.65 9.23 -0.76
CA VAL A 90 3.43 7.92 -0.17
C VAL A 90 4.25 7.81 1.12
N ALA A 91 3.65 7.29 2.17
CA ALA A 91 4.34 6.92 3.39
C ALA A 91 4.02 5.48 3.77
N ASN A 92 4.98 4.79 4.36
CA ASN A 92 4.79 3.46 4.90
C ASN A 92 5.10 3.48 6.40
N ILE A 93 4.20 2.92 7.19
CA ILE A 93 4.48 2.63 8.59
C ILE A 93 4.97 1.20 8.63
N VAL A 94 6.16 1.00 9.19
CA VAL A 94 6.86 -0.28 9.18
C VAL A 94 7.37 -0.62 10.57
N SER A 95 7.47 -1.91 10.90
CA SER A 95 8.17 -2.35 12.10
C SER A 95 9.68 -2.08 11.96
N ARG A 96 10.34 -1.76 13.06
CA ARG A 96 11.81 -1.63 13.07
C ARG A 96 12.49 -2.98 13.12
N ALA A 97 11.89 -3.92 13.82
CA ALA A 97 12.24 -5.32 13.73
C ALA A 97 11.68 -5.92 12.43
N HIS A 98 12.33 -6.96 11.93
CA HIS A 98 11.83 -7.70 10.77
C HIS A 98 10.74 -8.69 11.23
N GLU A 99 9.55 -8.16 11.47
CA GLU A 99 8.41 -8.90 11.98
C GLU A 99 7.11 -8.53 11.26
N PRO A 100 6.17 -9.45 11.09
CA PRO A 100 4.84 -9.20 10.51
C PRO A 100 3.90 -8.56 11.55
N LEU A 101 2.68 -8.22 11.10
CA LEU A 101 1.67 -7.56 11.94
C LEU A 101 1.24 -8.40 13.15
N ASP A 102 1.12 -9.70 12.95
CA ASP A 102 0.64 -10.67 13.94
C ASP A 102 1.70 -11.06 15.00
N GLU A 103 2.93 -10.60 14.83
CA GLU A 103 4.01 -10.76 15.82
C GLU A 103 4.22 -9.50 16.69
N LEU A 104 3.52 -8.38 16.39
CA LEU A 104 3.55 -7.22 17.27
C LEU A 104 2.88 -7.55 18.62
N ASP A 105 3.46 -7.02 19.71
CA ASP A 105 2.82 -7.02 21.02
C ASP A 105 1.65 -6.00 21.10
N ASP A 106 0.89 -6.03 22.19
CA ASP A 106 -0.26 -5.13 22.39
C ASP A 106 0.15 -3.64 22.34
N ASP A 107 1.30 -3.29 22.90
CA ASP A 107 1.82 -1.92 22.86
C ASP A 107 2.20 -1.51 21.43
N GLY A 108 2.76 -2.43 20.63
CA GLY A 108 3.04 -2.23 19.22
C GLY A 108 1.78 -1.99 18.40
N HIS A 109 0.70 -2.73 18.67
CA HIS A 109 -0.61 -2.51 18.03
C HIS A 109 -1.19 -1.13 18.40
N VAL A 110 -1.06 -0.70 19.65
CA VAL A 110 -1.50 0.65 20.08
C VAL A 110 -0.66 1.73 19.42
N GLU A 111 0.68 1.56 19.37
CA GLU A 111 1.58 2.49 18.66
C GLU A 111 1.22 2.58 17.18
N LEU A 112 0.95 1.45 16.51
CA LEU A 112 0.55 1.41 15.10
C LEU A 112 -0.72 2.21 14.85
N GLY A 113 -1.76 2.03 15.67
CA GLY A 113 -3.01 2.76 15.54
C GLY A 113 -2.82 4.28 15.67
N ARG A 114 -2.03 4.71 16.67
CA ARG A 114 -1.69 6.13 16.87
C ARG A 114 -0.88 6.68 15.71
N LEU A 115 0.10 5.93 15.23
CA LEU A 115 1.00 6.37 14.16
C LEU A 115 0.27 6.47 12.82
N ILE A 116 -0.71 5.58 12.54
CA ILE A 116 -1.61 5.69 11.39
C ILE A 116 -2.36 7.04 11.45
N GLY A 117 -2.99 7.37 12.57
CA GLY A 117 -3.74 8.63 12.72
C GLY A 117 -2.85 9.86 12.56
N ARG A 118 -1.66 9.87 13.17
CA ARG A 118 -0.68 10.96 13.05
C ARG A 118 -0.16 11.15 11.63
N THR A 119 0.22 10.05 10.98
CA THR A 119 0.73 10.08 9.61
C THR A 119 -0.37 10.49 8.64
N TYR A 120 -1.60 9.98 8.80
CA TYR A 120 -2.76 10.40 8.03
C TYR A 120 -2.96 11.91 8.13
N ALA A 121 -2.96 12.47 9.34
CA ALA A 121 -3.14 13.91 9.56
C ALA A 121 -2.00 14.74 8.93
N ALA A 122 -0.75 14.28 9.04
CA ALA A 122 0.40 14.93 8.43
C ALA A 122 0.30 14.98 6.89
N LEU A 123 -0.11 13.87 6.26
CA LEU A 123 -0.31 13.81 4.81
C LEU A 123 -1.50 14.66 4.35
N ARG A 124 -2.60 14.68 5.12
CA ARG A 124 -3.78 15.51 4.83
C ARG A 124 -3.48 17.00 4.88
N ALA A 125 -2.51 17.42 5.68
CA ALA A 125 -2.09 18.82 5.80
C ALA A 125 -1.18 19.29 4.64
N LEU A 126 -0.71 18.38 3.78
CA LEU A 126 0.04 18.77 2.59
C LEU A 126 -0.88 19.47 1.59
N GLU A 127 -0.34 20.50 0.95
CA GLU A 127 -1.06 21.26 -0.07
C GLU A 127 -1.46 20.36 -1.25
N GLY A 128 -2.69 20.54 -1.75
CA GLY A 128 -3.21 19.81 -2.91
C GLY A 128 -3.63 18.36 -2.62
N ILE A 129 -3.68 17.93 -1.35
CA ILE A 129 -4.15 16.58 -0.98
C ILE A 129 -5.64 16.58 -0.70
N GLY A 130 -6.37 15.80 -1.50
CA GLY A 130 -7.82 15.62 -1.37
C GLY A 130 -8.23 14.55 -0.35
N ASN A 131 -7.46 13.47 -0.25
CA ASN A 131 -7.66 12.40 0.74
C ASN A 131 -6.38 11.56 0.90
N VAL A 132 -6.37 10.69 1.93
CA VAL A 132 -5.31 9.70 2.15
C VAL A 132 -5.96 8.33 2.28
N HIS A 133 -5.48 7.36 1.53
CA HIS A 133 -5.91 5.96 1.64
C HIS A 133 -4.90 5.20 2.50
N VAL A 134 -5.43 4.38 3.40
CA VAL A 134 -4.62 3.51 4.27
C VAL A 134 -4.84 2.07 3.83
N SER A 135 -3.78 1.37 3.54
CA SER A 135 -3.84 -0.01 3.04
C SER A 135 -2.70 -0.85 3.59
N LYS A 136 -2.98 -2.12 3.84
CA LYS A 136 -1.98 -3.13 4.14
C LYS A 136 -1.96 -4.16 3.00
N TRP A 137 -0.90 -4.15 2.21
CA TRP A 137 -0.71 -5.07 1.07
C TRP A 137 0.51 -5.96 1.28
N GLU A 138 0.66 -6.46 2.46
CA GLU A 138 1.76 -7.39 2.72
C GLU A 138 1.60 -8.64 1.87
N ASN A 139 2.65 -8.96 1.12
CA ASN A 139 2.71 -10.12 0.23
C ASN A 139 3.36 -11.35 0.90
N GLY A 140 3.23 -11.47 2.22
CA GLY A 140 3.84 -12.57 2.97
C GLY A 140 5.36 -12.46 3.08
N THR A 141 5.93 -11.25 2.99
CA THR A 141 7.40 -11.06 3.04
C THR A 141 7.97 -11.10 4.46
N GLY A 142 7.11 -11.19 5.47
CA GLY A 142 7.49 -11.29 6.88
C GLY A 142 7.89 -9.94 7.51
N HIS A 143 7.62 -8.81 6.87
CA HIS A 143 7.90 -7.48 7.41
C HIS A 143 6.65 -6.60 7.35
N LEU A 144 6.19 -6.10 8.49
CA LEU A 144 5.04 -5.20 8.56
C LEU A 144 5.24 -3.96 7.68
N SER A 145 4.25 -3.67 6.87
CA SER A 145 4.14 -2.41 6.15
C SER A 145 2.68 -2.01 5.99
N VAL A 146 2.32 -0.83 6.51
CA VAL A 146 1.03 -0.17 6.27
C VAL A 146 1.29 1.06 5.40
N THR A 147 0.70 1.07 4.22
CA THR A 147 0.92 2.12 3.21
C THR A 147 -0.16 3.19 3.29
N LEU A 148 0.24 4.45 3.31
CA LEU A 148 -0.63 5.61 3.21
C LEU A 148 -0.37 6.31 1.87
N LEU A 149 -1.41 6.38 1.04
CA LEU A 149 -1.37 6.94 -0.30
C LEU A 149 -2.08 8.30 -0.31
N ALA A 150 -1.35 9.39 -0.53
CA ALA A 150 -1.91 10.72 -0.65
C ALA A 150 -2.48 10.93 -2.06
N ARG A 151 -3.80 11.12 -2.16
CA ARG A 151 -4.53 11.37 -3.40
C ARG A 151 -4.59 12.87 -3.69
N PRO A 152 -4.32 13.31 -4.93
CA PRO A 152 -4.46 14.72 -5.31
C PRO A 152 -5.91 15.18 -5.20
N LEU A 153 -6.09 16.44 -4.80
CA LEU A 153 -7.39 17.12 -4.78
C LEU A 153 -7.92 17.28 -6.22
N GLY A 154 -9.21 17.10 -6.41
CA GLY A 154 -9.90 17.38 -7.68
C GLY A 154 -9.83 16.27 -8.73
N VAL A 155 -8.91 15.31 -8.63
CA VAL A 155 -8.83 14.18 -9.57
C VAL A 155 -9.73 13.05 -9.06
N LEU A 156 -10.99 13.04 -9.52
CA LEU A 156 -12.03 12.17 -8.97
C LEU A 156 -11.86 10.70 -9.34
N GLN A 157 -11.22 10.39 -10.46
CA GLN A 157 -10.93 9.02 -10.88
C GLN A 157 -9.97 8.30 -9.93
N LEU A 158 -9.12 9.05 -9.19
CA LEU A 158 -8.15 8.49 -8.24
C LEU A 158 -8.78 8.18 -6.87
N ARG A 159 -10.06 7.90 -6.80
CA ARG A 159 -10.75 7.52 -5.55
C ARG A 159 -10.82 6.01 -5.37
N GLY A 160 -10.98 5.59 -4.12
CA GLY A 160 -11.30 4.22 -3.76
C GLY A 160 -10.14 3.24 -3.92
N SER A 161 -10.48 1.97 -4.05
CA SER A 161 -9.54 0.84 -4.10
C SER A 161 -8.66 0.80 -5.36
N ASN A 162 -9.07 1.49 -6.42
CA ASN A 162 -8.34 1.51 -7.69
C ASN A 162 -7.18 2.52 -7.72
N LEU A 163 -6.99 3.33 -6.67
CA LEU A 163 -5.90 4.32 -6.60
C LEU A 163 -4.52 3.70 -6.87
N ALA A 164 -4.26 2.49 -6.35
CA ALA A 164 -2.99 1.82 -6.56
C ALA A 164 -2.75 1.46 -8.04
N ALA A 165 -3.77 0.97 -8.74
CA ALA A 165 -3.67 0.66 -10.16
C ALA A 165 -3.47 1.93 -11.02
N TRP A 166 -4.15 3.03 -10.66
CA TRP A 166 -3.89 4.33 -11.28
C TRP A 166 -2.47 4.81 -11.04
N ALA A 167 -1.94 4.64 -9.82
CA ALA A 167 -0.59 5.08 -9.47
C ALA A 167 0.48 4.45 -10.38
N ASP A 168 0.33 3.18 -10.77
CA ASP A 168 1.26 2.50 -11.65
C ASP A 168 1.32 3.10 -13.08
N MET A 169 0.28 3.83 -13.50
CA MET A 169 0.17 4.43 -14.82
C MET A 169 0.53 5.93 -14.83
N LEU A 170 0.59 6.57 -13.66
CA LEU A 170 0.91 7.98 -13.56
C LEU A 170 2.41 8.24 -13.72
N PRO A 171 2.80 9.42 -14.22
CA PRO A 171 4.20 9.80 -14.27
C PRO A 171 4.79 9.95 -12.85
N PRO A 172 6.11 9.75 -12.69
CA PRO A 172 6.75 9.90 -11.39
C PRO A 172 6.67 11.35 -10.88
N THR A 173 6.41 11.51 -9.58
CA THR A 173 6.48 12.81 -8.91
C THR A 173 7.96 13.26 -8.85
N PRO A 174 8.28 14.52 -9.19
CA PRO A 174 9.64 15.04 -9.14
C PRO A 174 10.28 14.85 -7.76
N ALA A 175 11.57 14.48 -7.73
CA ALA A 175 12.29 14.21 -6.49
C ALA A 175 12.30 15.42 -5.54
N GLU A 176 12.51 16.62 -6.08
CA GLU A 176 12.49 17.88 -5.31
C GLU A 176 11.14 18.11 -4.61
N GLU A 177 10.03 17.82 -5.29
CA GLU A 177 8.70 17.92 -4.71
C GLU A 177 8.49 16.90 -3.59
N LEU A 178 8.94 15.67 -3.80
CA LEU A 178 8.90 14.62 -2.76
C LEU A 178 9.73 15.00 -1.55
N ASP A 179 10.91 15.58 -1.73
CA ASP A 179 11.81 16.01 -0.64
C ASP A 179 11.20 17.18 0.15
N ALA A 180 10.61 18.16 -0.53
CA ALA A 180 9.91 19.27 0.10
C ALA A 180 8.71 18.80 0.94
N ARG A 181 7.93 17.87 0.42
CA ARG A 181 6.81 17.25 1.14
C ARG A 181 7.28 16.38 2.30
N ALA A 182 8.36 15.61 2.12
CA ALA A 182 8.96 14.83 3.19
C ALA A 182 9.40 15.69 4.37
N ALA A 183 9.99 16.86 4.12
CA ALA A 183 10.38 17.82 5.17
C ALA A 183 9.16 18.28 5.99
N LYS A 184 8.03 18.60 5.32
CA LYS A 184 6.78 18.99 5.99
C LYS A 184 6.20 17.86 6.83
N VAL A 185 6.21 16.63 6.31
CA VAL A 185 5.72 15.44 7.04
C VAL A 185 6.59 15.16 8.26
N ARG A 186 7.94 15.21 8.14
CA ARG A 186 8.87 15.07 9.28
C ARG A 186 8.54 16.09 10.37
N ALA A 187 8.40 17.37 10.01
CA ALA A 187 8.08 18.42 10.96
C ALA A 187 6.75 18.17 11.68
N ALA A 188 5.71 17.76 10.94
CA ALA A 188 4.40 17.45 11.51
C ALA A 188 4.42 16.23 12.45
N LEU A 189 5.24 15.21 12.15
CA LEU A 189 5.39 14.02 13.00
C LEU A 189 6.26 14.28 14.24
N ALA A 190 7.19 15.23 14.17
CA ALA A 190 8.02 15.61 15.31
C ALA A 190 7.28 16.50 16.32
N ALA A 191 6.30 17.28 15.89
CA ALA A 191 5.54 18.22 16.73
C ALA A 191 4.47 17.55 17.62
N ARG A 192 4.27 16.28 17.54
CA ARG A 192 3.23 15.50 18.24
C ARG A 192 3.84 14.30 18.95
#